data_14afd6e7add297b92aae56c3380966fe
#
_entry.id   14afd6e7add297b92aae56c3380966fe
#
_cell.length_a   1.000
_cell.length_b   1.000
_cell.length_c   1.000
_cell.angle_alpha   90.00
_cell.angle_beta   90.00
_cell.angle_gamma   90.00
#
_symmetry.space_group_name_H-M   'P 1'
#
loop_
_entity.id
_entity.type
_entity.pdbx_description
1 polymer ?
#
loop_
_entity_poly.entity_id
_entity_poly.type
_entity_poly.pdbx_seq_one_letter_code
_entity_poly.pdbx_strand_id
1 'polypeptide(L)'
;MKRTTITALAVLSAGAVLSAGLTPAFASSTKRAPQVTTIVWASGTISGNGLRKDMVSQFEKLHPNIHVTITQEATNTDTTRAQLTTQISGGATTPDVFMGDVIWPGQFGSEHLALPLSQHMPKSFFSRFAPGLVAGASYKGVVYAAPFFQDSGFLYYRKDLLAKAHLPVPRTWQQLKSDSLVLQHKHMVKYGFVWQGASYEGLTCDWMEYLTDAGGQVFNSAGKAVMNSPQAVKALTFMRSLITSGVTPKAVITMQEPQAMNAFNDGQAAFLRNWDYAWTNSQTKGQSTVIGKVGVVPLPTFAGNAGTGYATIGGWDLYVNPHSKHLQADLTFINWMTGVQAQTILATKASEIPTNAAVQSNPRVRKLNPVLSIVSKTHLIARPSQTPKYAAVSQAIYSNINAALAGQTSIKQALQTANSQISQAMSSSGL
;
A
#
# COMPACT_ATOMS: atom_id res chain seq x y z
N MET A 1 -64.28 -8.98 45.40
CA MET A 1 -64.46 -9.79 46.63
C MET A 1 -63.07 -10.36 46.97
N LYS A 2 -62.57 -10.12 47.99
CA LYS A 2 -62.39 -10.00 49.38
C LYS A 2 -61.16 -9.19 49.73
N ARG A 3 -61.40 -8.14 50.50
CA ARG A 3 -60.43 -7.42 51.33
C ARG A 3 -59.98 -8.35 52.45
N THR A 4 -58.74 -8.21 52.93
CA THR A 4 -58.49 -8.38 54.40
C THR A 4 -57.30 -7.48 54.78
N THR A 5 -57.55 -6.73 55.81
CA THR A 5 -56.86 -5.62 56.47
C THR A 5 -56.09 -6.15 57.71
N ILE A 6 -55.15 -5.29 58.18
CA ILE A 6 -54.73 -5.10 59.60
C ILE A 6 -53.65 -6.05 60.09
N THR A 7 -52.60 -5.65 60.84
CA THR A 7 -52.55 -4.77 62.03
C THR A 7 -51.10 -4.35 62.33
N ALA A 8 -50.97 -3.09 62.80
CA ALA A 8 -49.76 -2.55 63.40
C ALA A 8 -49.55 -3.05 64.80
N LEU A 9 -48.32 -3.24 65.24
CA LEU A 9 -47.98 -3.29 66.66
C LEU A 9 -46.67 -2.47 66.87
N ALA A 10 -46.82 -1.42 67.65
CA ALA A 10 -45.73 -0.63 68.21
C ALA A 10 -45.27 -1.24 69.50
N VAL A 11 -43.96 -1.38 69.72
CA VAL A 11 -43.39 -1.56 71.06
C VAL A 11 -42.19 -0.61 71.23
N LEU A 12 -42.35 0.31 72.16
CA LEU A 12 -41.29 1.11 72.74
C LEU A 12 -40.44 0.24 73.66
N SER A 13 -39.10 0.35 73.62
CA SER A 13 -38.27 0.30 74.86
C SER A 13 -36.84 0.77 74.64
N ALA A 14 -36.49 1.74 75.41
CA ALA A 14 -35.27 1.99 76.16
C ALA A 14 -33.92 2.04 75.49
N GLY A 15 -33.28 3.19 75.68
CA GLY A 15 -31.96 3.58 75.25
C GLY A 15 -30.81 2.84 75.90
N ALA A 16 -29.73 2.74 75.17
CA ALA A 16 -28.39 2.57 75.71
C ALA A 16 -27.45 3.47 74.91
N VAL A 17 -26.86 4.42 75.57
CA VAL A 17 -25.81 5.29 75.08
C VAL A 17 -24.53 4.45 75.01
N LEU A 18 -24.05 4.12 73.84
CA LEU A 18 -22.71 3.59 73.60
C LEU A 18 -21.87 4.63 72.85
N SER A 19 -20.82 5.10 73.56
CA SER A 19 -19.78 5.98 73.00
C SER A 19 -19.08 5.30 71.82
N ALA A 20 -19.34 5.74 70.65
CA ALA A 20 -18.63 5.30 69.43
C ALA A 20 -17.27 6.03 69.35
N GLY A 21 -16.20 5.29 69.57
CA GLY A 21 -14.84 5.72 69.27
C GLY A 21 -14.70 5.93 67.75
N LEU A 22 -14.31 7.15 67.34
CA LEU A 22 -13.90 7.48 65.99
C LEU A 22 -12.61 6.75 65.62
N THR A 23 -12.71 5.61 64.96
CA THR A 23 -11.58 5.06 64.17
C THR A 23 -11.45 5.80 62.86
N PRO A 24 -10.28 6.36 62.51
CA PRO A 24 -10.08 6.95 61.22
C PRO A 24 -10.16 5.83 60.18
N ALA A 25 -11.17 5.90 59.31
CA ALA A 25 -11.22 5.09 58.10
C ALA A 25 -10.05 5.48 57.21
N PHE A 26 -9.00 4.69 57.17
CA PHE A 26 -8.00 4.76 56.10
C PHE A 26 -8.71 4.42 54.82
N ALA A 27 -9.00 5.45 54.03
CA ALA A 27 -9.43 5.28 52.66
C ALA A 27 -8.28 4.60 51.90
N SER A 28 -8.36 3.28 51.77
CA SER A 28 -7.54 2.51 50.87
C SER A 28 -7.80 3.04 49.45
N SER A 29 -6.90 3.89 48.95
CA SER A 29 -6.90 4.24 47.53
C SER A 29 -6.54 2.98 46.76
N THR A 30 -7.54 2.21 46.38
CA THR A 30 -7.38 1.18 45.37
C THR A 30 -6.91 1.90 44.10
N LYS A 31 -5.62 1.83 43.81
CA LYS A 31 -5.09 2.22 42.48
C LYS A 31 -5.88 1.40 41.47
N ARG A 32 -6.82 2.04 40.82
CA ARG A 32 -7.56 1.45 39.70
C ARG A 32 -6.50 0.95 38.72
N ALA A 33 -6.52 -0.33 38.39
CA ALA A 33 -5.62 -0.87 37.35
C ALA A 33 -5.71 0.04 36.12
N PRO A 34 -4.59 0.37 35.48
CA PRO A 34 -4.61 1.23 34.30
C PRO A 34 -5.56 0.63 33.27
N GLN A 35 -6.56 1.40 32.87
CA GLN A 35 -7.55 0.97 31.89
C GLN A 35 -6.84 0.82 30.56
N VAL A 36 -6.79 -0.41 30.03
CA VAL A 36 -6.22 -0.70 28.70
C VAL A 36 -7.20 -0.20 27.64
N THR A 37 -6.70 0.64 26.72
CA THR A 37 -7.43 1.10 25.54
C THR A 37 -7.15 0.13 24.41
N THR A 38 -8.19 -0.43 23.79
CA THR A 38 -8.05 -1.27 22.60
C THR A 38 -8.37 -0.46 21.35
N ILE A 39 -7.44 -0.47 20.38
CA ILE A 39 -7.64 0.10 19.06
C ILE A 39 -7.62 -1.01 18.00
N VAL A 40 -8.31 -0.78 16.89
CA VAL A 40 -8.36 -1.69 15.73
C VAL A 40 -7.53 -1.09 14.60
N TRP A 41 -6.50 -1.81 14.18
CA TRP A 41 -5.70 -1.48 13.02
C TRP A 41 -6.07 -2.36 11.82
N ALA A 42 -6.72 -1.77 10.82
CA ALA A 42 -6.92 -2.44 9.53
C ALA A 42 -5.64 -2.33 8.70
N SER A 43 -5.15 -3.46 8.23
CA SER A 43 -3.88 -3.52 7.49
C SER A 43 -3.86 -4.64 6.47
N GLY A 44 -3.30 -4.35 5.31
CA GLY A 44 -2.88 -5.35 4.33
C GLY A 44 -1.76 -6.24 4.86
N THR A 45 -1.40 -7.28 4.13
CA THR A 45 -0.24 -8.12 4.45
C THR A 45 1.04 -7.37 4.15
N ILE A 46 1.89 -7.21 5.16
CA ILE A 46 3.23 -6.63 5.02
C ILE A 46 4.22 -7.79 5.01
N SER A 47 4.89 -8.01 3.90
CA SER A 47 5.97 -8.99 3.65
C SER A 47 6.01 -10.19 4.61
N GLY A 48 5.26 -11.22 4.28
CA GLY A 48 5.29 -12.47 5.04
C GLY A 48 4.43 -12.47 6.31
N ASN A 49 4.24 -13.68 6.81
CA ASN A 49 3.38 -13.92 7.96
C ASN A 49 4.06 -13.52 9.26
N GLY A 50 3.41 -12.71 10.05
CA GLY A 50 3.81 -12.44 11.43
C GLY A 50 4.43 -11.06 11.66
N LEU A 51 5.02 -10.39 10.65
CA LEU A 51 5.71 -9.11 10.89
C LEU A 51 4.82 -8.05 11.56
N ARG A 52 3.55 -7.94 11.14
CA ARG A 52 2.58 -7.02 11.76
C ARG A 52 2.36 -7.33 13.24
N LYS A 53 2.23 -8.62 13.57
CA LYS A 53 2.07 -9.07 14.96
C LYS A 53 3.33 -8.78 15.79
N ASP A 54 4.51 -8.99 15.21
CA ASP A 54 5.77 -8.68 15.87
C ASP A 54 5.91 -7.18 16.13
N MET A 55 5.53 -6.34 15.18
CA MET A 55 5.53 -4.88 15.32
C MET A 55 4.54 -4.44 16.41
N VAL A 56 3.31 -4.95 16.38
CA VAL A 56 2.31 -4.68 17.44
C VAL A 56 2.82 -5.12 18.81
N SER A 57 3.39 -6.32 18.92
CA SER A 57 3.96 -6.81 20.19
C SER A 57 5.07 -5.90 20.72
N GLN A 58 5.91 -5.33 19.85
CA GLN A 58 6.94 -4.38 20.28
C GLN A 58 6.35 -3.03 20.69
N PHE A 59 5.31 -2.56 20.01
CA PHE A 59 4.58 -1.37 20.38
C PHE A 59 3.93 -1.52 21.75
N GLU A 60 3.21 -2.61 22.00
CA GLU A 60 2.50 -2.88 23.26
C GLU A 60 3.44 -3.02 24.47
N LYS A 61 4.65 -3.55 24.26
CA LYS A 61 5.68 -3.56 25.31
C LYS A 61 6.10 -2.15 25.77
N LEU A 62 6.09 -1.19 24.87
CA LEU A 62 6.43 0.21 25.15
C LEU A 62 5.20 1.01 25.65
N HIS A 63 4.01 0.55 25.28
CA HIS A 63 2.72 1.20 25.58
C HIS A 63 1.75 0.20 26.19
N PRO A 64 2.00 -0.34 27.41
CA PRO A 64 1.21 -1.44 27.99
C PRO A 64 -0.25 -1.09 28.30
N ASN A 65 -0.62 0.18 28.20
CA ASN A 65 -1.98 0.67 28.31
C ASN A 65 -2.74 0.75 26.99
N ILE A 66 -2.11 0.36 25.87
CA ILE A 66 -2.75 0.31 24.55
C ILE A 66 -2.61 -1.11 24.00
N HIS A 67 -3.74 -1.71 23.65
CA HIS A 67 -3.82 -3.00 22.95
C HIS A 67 -4.23 -2.76 21.49
N VAL A 68 -3.61 -3.47 20.53
CA VAL A 68 -3.89 -3.31 19.11
C VAL A 68 -4.41 -4.61 18.51
N THR A 69 -5.65 -4.60 18.06
CA THR A 69 -6.25 -5.70 17.29
C THR A 69 -6.02 -5.45 15.80
N ILE A 70 -5.42 -6.41 15.11
CA ILE A 70 -5.20 -6.33 13.66
C ILE A 70 -6.38 -6.94 12.93
N THR A 71 -6.98 -6.20 11.99
CA THR A 71 -7.94 -6.71 11.01
C THR A 71 -7.31 -6.77 9.63
N GLN A 72 -7.59 -7.86 8.89
CA GLN A 72 -7.02 -8.07 7.56
C GLN A 72 -7.81 -7.29 6.51
N GLU A 73 -7.12 -6.46 5.74
CA GLU A 73 -7.65 -5.83 4.54
C GLU A 73 -7.58 -6.77 3.33
N ALA A 74 -8.38 -6.50 2.31
CA ALA A 74 -8.32 -7.21 1.04
C ALA A 74 -6.97 -6.99 0.34
N THR A 75 -6.53 -7.97 -0.45
CA THR A 75 -5.32 -7.83 -1.27
C THR A 75 -5.53 -6.79 -2.38
N ASN A 76 -6.76 -6.71 -2.91
CA ASN A 76 -7.12 -5.74 -3.93
C ASN A 76 -7.40 -4.37 -3.29
N THR A 77 -6.59 -3.38 -3.61
CA THR A 77 -6.66 -2.03 -3.02
C THR A 77 -7.96 -1.29 -3.34
N ASP A 78 -8.57 -1.53 -4.52
CA ASP A 78 -9.87 -0.95 -4.88
C ASP A 78 -10.99 -1.51 -3.99
N THR A 79 -10.93 -2.80 -3.67
CA THR A 79 -11.88 -3.44 -2.75
C THR A 79 -11.74 -2.87 -1.35
N THR A 80 -10.52 -2.75 -0.83
CA THR A 80 -10.24 -2.15 0.48
C THR A 80 -10.75 -0.71 0.53
N ARG A 81 -10.44 0.09 -0.49
CA ARG A 81 -10.91 1.47 -0.60
C ARG A 81 -12.44 1.58 -0.53
N ALA A 82 -13.15 0.75 -1.31
CA ALA A 82 -14.61 0.75 -1.34
C ALA A 82 -15.22 0.32 0.00
N GLN A 83 -14.64 -0.69 0.65
CA GLN A 83 -15.08 -1.15 1.96
C GLN A 83 -14.91 -0.07 3.03
N LEU A 84 -13.72 0.55 3.13
CA LEU A 84 -13.46 1.63 4.08
C LEU A 84 -14.33 2.85 3.81
N THR A 85 -14.49 3.25 2.54
CA THR A 85 -15.41 4.33 2.16
C THR A 85 -16.83 4.06 2.70
N THR A 86 -17.37 2.87 2.46
CA THR A 86 -18.72 2.51 2.91
C THR A 86 -18.83 2.50 4.44
N GLN A 87 -17.86 1.90 5.14
CA GLN A 87 -17.88 1.79 6.60
C GLN A 87 -17.77 3.16 7.26
N ILE A 88 -16.81 3.97 6.84
CA ILE A 88 -16.55 5.28 7.45
C ILE A 88 -17.67 6.27 7.12
N SER A 89 -18.17 6.30 5.88
CA SER A 89 -19.34 7.12 5.51
C SER A 89 -20.60 6.73 6.29
N GLY A 90 -20.71 5.43 6.66
CA GLY A 90 -21.79 4.93 7.51
C GLY A 90 -21.61 5.26 9.00
N GLY A 91 -20.56 5.99 9.39
CA GLY A 91 -20.30 6.39 10.78
C GLY A 91 -19.67 5.29 11.64
N ALA A 92 -19.10 4.23 11.04
CA ALA A 92 -18.40 3.20 11.78
C ALA A 92 -17.23 3.81 12.57
N THR A 93 -17.09 3.43 13.84
CA THR A 93 -16.01 3.90 14.72
C THR A 93 -14.74 3.07 14.60
N THR A 94 -14.81 1.94 13.92
CA THR A 94 -13.69 1.05 13.61
C THR A 94 -13.63 0.76 12.10
N PRO A 95 -12.43 0.51 11.56
CA PRO A 95 -11.13 0.51 12.24
C PRO A 95 -10.77 1.90 12.78
N ASP A 96 -9.99 1.99 13.87
CA ASP A 96 -9.48 3.24 14.43
C ASP A 96 -8.36 3.81 13.55
N VAL A 97 -7.40 2.96 13.21
CA VAL A 97 -6.31 3.26 12.27
C VAL A 97 -6.39 2.28 11.11
N PHE A 98 -6.16 2.76 9.89
CA PHE A 98 -6.14 1.90 8.71
C PHE A 98 -4.98 2.23 7.78
N MET A 99 -4.51 1.20 7.09
CA MET A 99 -3.50 1.34 6.06
C MET A 99 -4.19 1.69 4.73
N GLY A 100 -3.80 2.79 4.11
CA GLY A 100 -4.38 3.26 2.86
C GLY A 100 -3.32 3.57 1.81
N ASP A 101 -3.65 3.35 0.54
CA ASP A 101 -2.75 3.63 -0.56
C ASP A 101 -2.43 5.14 -0.62
N VAL A 102 -1.20 5.48 -0.98
CA VAL A 102 -0.71 6.87 -1.14
C VAL A 102 -1.52 7.71 -2.12
N ILE A 103 -2.43 7.10 -2.89
CA ILE A 103 -3.31 7.80 -3.84
C ILE A 103 -4.65 8.24 -3.22
N TRP A 104 -4.96 7.87 -1.97
CA TRP A 104 -6.28 8.14 -1.38
C TRP A 104 -6.47 9.54 -0.74
N PRO A 105 -5.44 10.35 -0.44
CA PRO A 105 -5.64 11.62 0.26
C PRO A 105 -6.62 12.57 -0.44
N GLY A 106 -6.66 12.56 -1.77
CA GLY A 106 -7.59 13.38 -2.56
C GLY A 106 -9.05 13.02 -2.29
N GLN A 107 -9.40 11.73 -2.32
CA GLN A 107 -10.75 11.25 -2.03
C GLN A 107 -11.05 11.35 -0.54
N PHE A 108 -10.23 10.72 0.30
CA PHE A 108 -10.51 10.60 1.74
C PHE A 108 -10.52 11.94 2.45
N GLY A 109 -9.70 12.89 1.98
CA GLY A 109 -9.73 14.26 2.48
C GLY A 109 -10.97 15.04 2.03
N SER A 110 -11.38 14.91 0.76
CA SER A 110 -12.54 15.65 0.23
C SER A 110 -13.89 15.12 0.74
N GLU A 111 -13.97 13.81 1.00
CA GLU A 111 -15.18 13.14 1.50
C GLU A 111 -15.18 12.97 3.03
N HIS A 112 -14.23 13.59 3.74
CA HIS A 112 -14.10 13.51 5.21
C HIS A 112 -14.00 12.09 5.75
N LEU A 113 -13.36 11.19 5.00
CA LEU A 113 -13.16 9.79 5.36
C LEU A 113 -11.87 9.55 6.18
N ALA A 114 -11.06 10.58 6.36
CA ALA A 114 -9.86 10.54 7.17
C ALA A 114 -9.77 11.77 8.07
N LEU A 115 -9.23 11.57 9.28
CA LEU A 115 -8.93 12.68 10.19
C LEU A 115 -7.88 13.60 9.56
N PRO A 116 -8.06 14.95 9.63
CA PRO A 116 -7.05 15.90 9.18
C PRO A 116 -5.83 15.87 10.14
N LEU A 117 -4.88 14.97 9.89
CA LEU A 117 -3.81 14.61 10.79
C LEU A 117 -2.91 15.82 11.18
N SER A 118 -2.73 16.78 10.25
CA SER A 118 -1.97 18.02 10.52
C SER A 118 -2.61 18.94 11.56
N GLN A 119 -3.88 18.71 11.93
CA GLN A 119 -4.55 19.44 13.01
C GLN A 119 -4.34 18.78 14.39
N HIS A 120 -3.85 17.54 14.42
CA HIS A 120 -3.71 16.72 15.63
C HIS A 120 -2.27 16.33 15.94
N MET A 121 -1.37 16.43 14.97
CA MET A 121 0.05 16.13 15.14
C MET A 121 0.89 17.41 15.01
N PRO A 122 1.94 17.57 15.83
CA PRO A 122 2.81 18.75 15.75
C PRO A 122 3.60 18.78 14.41
N LYS A 123 3.99 19.96 13.96
CA LYS A 123 4.82 20.12 12.73
C LYS A 123 6.11 19.28 12.77
N SER A 124 6.71 19.11 13.95
CA SER A 124 7.90 18.28 14.15
C SER A 124 7.66 16.80 13.84
N PHE A 125 6.42 16.30 13.93
CA PHE A 125 6.09 14.96 13.50
C PHE A 125 6.33 14.77 12.00
N PHE A 126 5.93 15.74 11.20
CA PHE A 126 6.04 15.66 9.74
C PHE A 126 7.47 15.90 9.23
N SER A 127 8.35 16.52 10.00
CA SER A 127 9.75 16.77 9.61
C SER A 127 10.60 15.50 9.49
N ARG A 128 10.10 14.36 9.97
CA ARG A 128 10.77 13.05 9.81
C ARG A 128 10.65 12.46 8.40
N PHE A 129 9.76 13.01 7.59
CA PHE A 129 9.49 12.56 6.22
C PHE A 129 10.07 13.52 5.19
N ALA A 130 10.39 13.00 4.01
CA ALA A 130 10.72 13.87 2.88
C ALA A 130 9.50 14.75 2.50
N PRO A 131 9.73 16.04 2.10
CA PRO A 131 8.64 16.96 1.78
C PRO A 131 7.65 16.41 0.72
N GLY A 132 8.14 15.66 -0.28
CA GLY A 132 7.32 15.05 -1.31
C GLY A 132 6.34 14.00 -0.77
N LEU A 133 6.73 13.25 0.26
CA LEU A 133 5.83 12.27 0.91
C LEU A 133 4.72 12.98 1.69
N VAL A 134 5.07 14.05 2.40
CA VAL A 134 4.07 14.87 3.12
C VAL A 134 3.10 15.52 2.13
N ALA A 135 3.61 16.03 1.01
CA ALA A 135 2.76 16.59 -0.05
C ALA A 135 1.85 15.52 -0.68
N GLY A 136 2.37 14.29 -0.90
CA GLY A 136 1.58 13.14 -1.37
C GLY A 136 0.45 12.76 -0.42
N ALA A 137 0.70 12.78 0.90
CA ALA A 137 -0.26 12.50 1.97
C ALA A 137 -1.24 13.66 2.25
N SER A 138 -1.23 14.71 1.41
CA SER A 138 -2.02 15.94 1.61
C SER A 138 -3.06 16.14 0.52
N TYR A 139 -4.15 16.81 0.89
CA TYR A 139 -5.13 17.35 -0.06
C TYR A 139 -5.46 18.79 0.32
N LYS A 140 -5.39 19.71 -0.65
CA LYS A 140 -5.62 21.17 -0.46
C LYS A 140 -4.87 21.76 0.75
N GLY A 141 -3.60 21.35 0.93
CA GLY A 141 -2.73 21.85 1.99
C GLY A 141 -2.94 21.26 3.39
N VAL A 142 -3.87 20.33 3.54
CA VAL A 142 -4.13 19.59 4.79
C VAL A 142 -3.55 18.18 4.66
N VAL A 143 -2.74 17.74 5.64
CA VAL A 143 -2.20 16.39 5.68
C VAL A 143 -3.22 15.46 6.32
N TYR A 144 -3.61 14.41 5.63
CA TYR A 144 -4.64 13.45 6.09
C TYR A 144 -4.05 12.12 6.55
N ALA A 145 -2.80 11.84 6.22
CA ALA A 145 -2.18 10.57 6.55
C ALA A 145 -0.72 10.73 6.97
N ALA A 146 -0.19 9.71 7.64
CA ALA A 146 1.23 9.61 7.96
C ALA A 146 1.90 8.63 6.98
N PRO A 147 2.91 9.06 6.20
CA PRO A 147 3.66 8.18 5.31
C PRO A 147 4.23 6.98 6.07
N PHE A 148 3.79 5.76 5.71
CA PHE A 148 4.16 4.54 6.44
C PHE A 148 5.33 3.81 5.79
N PHE A 149 5.19 3.41 4.54
CA PHE A 149 6.29 2.96 3.69
C PHE A 149 6.01 3.33 2.24
N GLN A 150 7.07 3.48 1.48
CA GLN A 150 7.02 3.77 0.05
C GLN A 150 7.33 2.50 -0.72
N ASP A 151 6.68 2.31 -1.85
CA ASP A 151 7.00 1.28 -2.81
C ASP A 151 7.51 1.87 -4.12
N SER A 152 8.27 1.06 -4.86
CA SER A 152 8.69 1.36 -6.22
C SER A 152 8.69 0.10 -7.07
N GLY A 153 8.35 0.23 -8.35
CA GLY A 153 8.47 -0.87 -9.30
C GLY A 153 9.94 -1.19 -9.60
N PHE A 154 10.28 -2.48 -9.61
CA PHE A 154 11.61 -2.98 -9.96
C PHE A 154 11.55 -4.15 -10.92
N LEU A 155 12.63 -4.36 -11.66
CA LEU A 155 12.86 -5.59 -12.43
C LEU A 155 13.64 -6.58 -11.58
N TYR A 156 13.01 -7.69 -11.22
CA TYR A 156 13.66 -8.87 -10.66
C TYR A 156 14.04 -9.82 -11.77
N TYR A 157 15.21 -10.44 -11.67
CA TYR A 157 15.69 -11.34 -12.71
C TYR A 157 16.45 -12.53 -12.13
N ARG A 158 16.43 -13.63 -12.86
CA ARG A 158 17.17 -14.85 -12.55
C ARG A 158 18.61 -14.71 -13.04
N LYS A 159 19.52 -14.25 -12.14
CA LYS A 159 20.94 -14.04 -12.48
C LYS A 159 21.66 -15.33 -12.89
N ASP A 160 21.27 -16.47 -12.33
CA ASP A 160 21.78 -17.78 -12.69
C ASP A 160 21.43 -18.19 -14.14
N LEU A 161 20.22 -17.89 -14.60
CA LEU A 161 19.78 -18.18 -15.96
C LEU A 161 20.47 -17.28 -16.98
N LEU A 162 20.58 -15.97 -16.67
CA LEU A 162 21.30 -15.03 -17.53
C LEU A 162 22.78 -15.45 -17.68
N ALA A 163 23.44 -15.78 -16.57
CA ALA A 163 24.83 -16.25 -16.60
C ALA A 163 24.98 -17.53 -17.45
N LYS A 164 24.10 -18.52 -17.25
CA LYS A 164 24.11 -19.78 -18.01
C LYS A 164 23.82 -19.58 -19.50
N ALA A 165 23.02 -18.58 -19.85
CA ALA A 165 22.70 -18.27 -21.24
C ALA A 165 23.67 -17.28 -21.89
N HIS A 166 24.66 -16.75 -21.13
CA HIS A 166 25.60 -15.69 -21.54
C HIS A 166 24.88 -14.41 -21.96
N LEU A 167 23.77 -14.04 -21.25
CA LEU A 167 23.00 -12.86 -21.49
C LEU A 167 23.31 -11.79 -20.44
N PRO A 168 23.44 -10.51 -20.80
CA PRO A 168 23.56 -9.40 -19.86
C PRO A 168 22.21 -9.15 -19.17
N VAL A 169 22.22 -8.36 -18.08
CA VAL A 169 20.99 -7.84 -17.49
C VAL A 169 20.33 -6.86 -18.48
N PRO A 170 19.05 -7.06 -18.85
CA PRO A 170 18.39 -6.23 -19.86
C PRO A 170 18.24 -4.78 -19.37
N ARG A 171 18.58 -3.83 -20.24
CA ARG A 171 18.45 -2.38 -20.00
C ARG A 171 17.27 -1.77 -20.76
N THR A 172 16.78 -2.47 -21.78
CA THR A 172 15.63 -2.02 -22.56
C THR A 172 14.52 -3.07 -22.54
N TRP A 173 13.28 -2.60 -22.70
CA TRP A 173 12.12 -3.48 -22.82
C TRP A 173 12.25 -4.44 -24.01
N GLN A 174 12.84 -3.98 -25.11
CA GLN A 174 13.10 -4.82 -26.27
C GLN A 174 14.11 -5.91 -25.97
N GLN A 175 15.18 -5.58 -25.24
CA GLN A 175 16.17 -6.56 -24.80
C GLN A 175 15.56 -7.57 -23.83
N LEU A 176 14.76 -7.13 -22.84
CA LEU A 176 14.03 -8.01 -21.94
C LEU A 176 13.18 -9.02 -22.72
N LYS A 177 12.44 -8.55 -23.75
CA LYS A 177 11.62 -9.40 -24.62
C LYS A 177 12.47 -10.40 -25.39
N SER A 178 13.57 -9.99 -26.03
CA SER A 178 14.46 -10.89 -26.80
C SER A 178 15.14 -11.93 -25.90
N ASP A 179 15.66 -11.50 -24.74
CA ASP A 179 16.33 -12.40 -23.79
C ASP A 179 15.35 -13.42 -23.20
N SER A 180 14.12 -13.01 -22.95
CA SER A 180 13.03 -13.91 -22.53
C SER A 180 12.79 -15.02 -23.55
N LEU A 181 12.70 -14.69 -24.83
CA LEU A 181 12.51 -15.67 -25.91
C LEU A 181 13.70 -16.63 -26.00
N VAL A 182 14.93 -16.14 -25.85
CA VAL A 182 16.14 -17.00 -25.82
C VAL A 182 16.07 -18.00 -24.68
N LEU A 183 15.70 -17.55 -23.47
CA LEU A 183 15.60 -18.43 -22.28
C LEU A 183 14.49 -19.47 -22.45
N GLN A 184 13.35 -19.10 -23.04
CA GLN A 184 12.23 -20.00 -23.32
C GLN A 184 12.61 -21.04 -24.41
N HIS A 185 13.23 -20.62 -25.51
CA HIS A 185 13.67 -21.52 -26.57
C HIS A 185 14.71 -22.52 -26.08
N LYS A 186 15.54 -22.13 -25.10
CA LYS A 186 16.49 -23.04 -24.43
C LYS A 186 15.83 -23.92 -23.35
N HIS A 187 14.51 -23.86 -23.19
CA HIS A 187 13.74 -24.58 -22.17
C HIS A 187 14.24 -24.35 -20.74
N MET A 188 14.78 -23.15 -20.46
CA MET A 188 15.30 -22.79 -19.13
C MET A 188 14.22 -22.27 -18.21
N VAL A 189 13.14 -21.72 -18.76
CA VAL A 189 11.94 -21.24 -18.04
C VAL A 189 10.68 -21.47 -18.88
N LYS A 190 9.55 -21.52 -18.19
CA LYS A 190 8.23 -21.59 -18.84
C LYS A 190 7.80 -20.22 -19.37
N TYR A 191 8.01 -19.18 -18.59
CA TYR A 191 7.64 -17.80 -18.90
C TYR A 191 8.88 -16.92 -18.93
N GLY A 192 8.94 -16.00 -19.87
CA GLY A 192 10.00 -15.01 -19.93
C GLY A 192 9.82 -13.94 -18.85
N PHE A 193 8.64 -13.32 -18.82
CA PHE A 193 8.34 -12.17 -17.96
C PHE A 193 6.93 -12.23 -17.39
N VAL A 194 6.77 -11.92 -16.10
CA VAL A 194 5.49 -11.85 -15.39
C VAL A 194 5.35 -10.51 -14.65
N TRP A 195 4.11 -10.01 -14.55
CA TRP A 195 3.78 -8.69 -14.04
C TRP A 195 2.30 -8.59 -13.65
N GLN A 196 1.82 -7.43 -13.15
CA GLN A 196 0.46 -7.21 -12.65
C GLN A 196 -0.47 -6.78 -13.80
N GLY A 197 -1.13 -7.74 -14.45
CA GLY A 197 -1.98 -7.49 -15.62
C GLY A 197 -3.48 -7.57 -15.34
N ALA A 198 -3.93 -7.87 -14.11
CA ALA A 198 -5.34 -7.92 -13.76
C ALA A 198 -6.01 -6.54 -13.85
N SER A 199 -7.34 -6.52 -13.99
CA SER A 199 -8.12 -5.27 -14.08
C SER A 199 -8.31 -4.66 -12.69
N TYR A 200 -7.33 -3.93 -12.18
CA TYR A 200 -7.28 -3.25 -10.88
C TYR A 200 -6.17 -2.20 -10.86
N GLU A 201 -6.03 -1.45 -9.76
CA GLU A 201 -5.06 -0.36 -9.58
C GLU A 201 -3.61 -0.73 -9.95
N GLY A 202 -3.16 -1.96 -9.65
CA GLY A 202 -1.81 -2.43 -10.00
C GLY A 202 -1.52 -2.36 -11.51
N LEU A 203 -2.52 -2.60 -12.38
CA LEU A 203 -2.35 -2.43 -13.81
C LEU A 203 -2.20 -0.95 -14.21
N THR A 204 -2.86 -0.03 -13.51
CA THR A 204 -2.62 1.40 -13.73
C THR A 204 -1.16 1.76 -13.44
N CYS A 205 -0.57 1.19 -12.38
CA CYS A 205 0.84 1.39 -12.05
C CYS A 205 1.75 0.88 -13.17
N ASP A 206 1.60 -0.39 -13.56
CA ASP A 206 2.40 -1.00 -14.63
C ASP A 206 2.22 -0.25 -15.96
N TRP A 207 0.98 0.13 -16.30
CA TRP A 207 0.69 0.92 -17.50
C TRP A 207 1.42 2.26 -17.53
N MET A 208 1.40 3.00 -16.41
CA MET A 208 2.04 4.31 -16.33
C MET A 208 3.56 4.25 -16.54
N GLU A 209 4.21 3.16 -16.13
CA GLU A 209 5.64 2.93 -16.37
C GLU A 209 5.94 2.88 -17.87
N TYR A 210 5.20 2.09 -18.62
CA TYR A 210 5.33 2.02 -20.09
C TYR A 210 4.91 3.30 -20.81
N LEU A 211 3.81 3.93 -20.36
CA LEU A 211 3.28 5.16 -20.95
C LEU A 211 4.31 6.29 -20.83
N THR A 212 4.82 6.52 -19.63
CA THR A 212 5.81 7.59 -19.36
C THR A 212 7.12 7.31 -20.08
N ASP A 213 7.57 6.06 -20.09
CA ASP A 213 8.79 5.67 -20.79
C ASP A 213 8.67 5.79 -22.33
N ALA A 214 7.43 5.70 -22.86
CA ALA A 214 7.15 6.01 -24.28
C ALA A 214 7.06 7.53 -24.56
N GLY A 215 7.19 8.38 -23.53
CA GLY A 215 7.02 9.84 -23.63
C GLY A 215 5.58 10.31 -23.56
N GLY A 216 4.66 9.46 -23.06
CA GLY A 216 3.25 9.79 -22.91
C GLY A 216 2.88 10.21 -21.48
N GLN A 217 1.64 10.62 -21.30
CA GLN A 217 1.07 11.04 -20.02
C GLN A 217 -0.45 10.84 -20.02
N VAL A 218 -1.05 10.77 -18.84
CA VAL A 218 -2.52 10.65 -18.70
C VAL A 218 -3.21 11.97 -18.97
N PHE A 219 -2.67 13.06 -18.43
CA PHE A 219 -3.16 14.42 -18.63
C PHE A 219 -2.08 15.30 -19.24
N ASN A 220 -2.46 16.23 -20.10
CA ASN A 220 -1.57 17.28 -20.57
C ASN A 220 -1.47 18.43 -19.54
N SER A 221 -0.62 19.42 -19.83
CA SER A 221 -0.42 20.59 -18.96
C SER A 221 -1.70 21.43 -18.73
N ALA A 222 -2.70 21.31 -19.60
CA ALA A 222 -4.01 21.94 -19.41
C ALA A 222 -5.01 21.07 -18.62
N GLY A 223 -4.57 19.93 -18.06
CA GLY A 223 -5.42 19.01 -17.30
C GLY A 223 -6.39 18.19 -18.16
N LYS A 224 -6.23 18.16 -19.49
CA LYS A 224 -7.07 17.35 -20.37
C LYS A 224 -6.49 15.95 -20.51
N ALA A 225 -7.36 14.93 -20.52
CA ALA A 225 -6.98 13.55 -20.80
C ALA A 225 -6.39 13.39 -22.21
N VAL A 226 -5.26 12.66 -22.32
CA VAL A 226 -4.53 12.42 -23.57
C VAL A 226 -4.14 10.95 -23.74
N MET A 227 -4.98 10.05 -23.24
CA MET A 227 -4.77 8.59 -23.27
C MET A 227 -4.75 7.99 -24.69
N ASN A 228 -5.27 8.68 -25.69
CA ASN A 228 -5.29 8.24 -27.08
C ASN A 228 -4.10 8.75 -27.91
N SER A 229 -3.03 9.18 -27.26
CA SER A 229 -1.81 9.69 -27.90
C SER A 229 -1.04 8.58 -28.65
N PRO A 230 -0.18 8.94 -29.64
CA PRO A 230 0.71 7.97 -30.29
C PRO A 230 1.63 7.24 -29.31
N GLN A 231 2.06 7.91 -28.23
CA GLN A 231 2.88 7.35 -27.15
C GLN A 231 2.11 6.27 -26.39
N ALA A 232 0.84 6.50 -26.09
CA ALA A 232 -0.02 5.51 -25.44
C ALA A 232 -0.24 4.29 -26.36
N VAL A 233 -0.42 4.50 -27.66
CA VAL A 233 -0.50 3.41 -28.65
C VAL A 233 0.80 2.60 -28.67
N LYS A 234 1.96 3.26 -28.70
CA LYS A 234 3.28 2.59 -28.63
C LYS A 234 3.41 1.72 -27.39
N ALA A 235 3.09 2.27 -26.20
CA ALA A 235 3.17 1.58 -24.93
C ALA A 235 2.26 0.34 -24.89
N LEU A 236 0.98 0.49 -25.21
CA LEU A 236 0.01 -0.62 -25.15
C LEU A 236 0.28 -1.68 -26.22
N THR A 237 0.76 -1.28 -27.39
CA THR A 237 1.19 -2.21 -28.45
C THR A 237 2.35 -3.08 -27.96
N PHE A 238 3.31 -2.47 -27.26
CA PHE A 238 4.44 -3.23 -26.69
C PHE A 238 3.98 -4.19 -25.61
N MET A 239 3.19 -3.73 -24.62
CA MET A 239 2.66 -4.59 -23.54
C MET A 239 1.90 -5.79 -24.12
N ARG A 240 0.98 -5.56 -25.07
CA ARG A 240 0.26 -6.63 -25.73
C ARG A 240 1.19 -7.59 -26.49
N SER A 241 2.26 -7.07 -27.09
CA SER A 241 3.24 -7.89 -27.80
C SER A 241 3.99 -8.88 -26.93
N LEU A 242 4.11 -8.61 -25.62
CA LEU A 242 4.70 -9.57 -24.66
C LEU A 242 3.80 -10.81 -24.52
N ILE A 243 2.48 -10.61 -24.52
CA ILE A 243 1.49 -11.70 -24.43
C ILE A 243 1.41 -12.45 -25.76
N THR A 244 1.28 -11.74 -26.88
CA THR A 244 1.08 -12.38 -28.21
C THR A 244 2.32 -13.12 -28.70
N SER A 245 3.51 -12.75 -28.25
CA SER A 245 4.74 -13.49 -28.52
C SER A 245 5.01 -14.67 -27.58
N GLY A 246 4.16 -14.87 -26.55
CA GLY A 246 4.34 -15.93 -25.57
C GLY A 246 5.42 -15.66 -24.51
N VAL A 247 6.06 -14.47 -24.51
CA VAL A 247 7.00 -14.07 -23.46
C VAL A 247 6.31 -14.03 -22.10
N THR A 248 5.10 -13.52 -22.07
CA THR A 248 4.25 -13.44 -20.89
C THR A 248 3.07 -14.40 -21.05
N PRO A 249 2.67 -15.16 -20.00
CA PRO A 249 1.52 -16.06 -20.09
C PRO A 249 0.22 -15.29 -20.35
N LYS A 250 -0.71 -15.87 -21.11
CA LYS A 250 -2.04 -15.27 -21.32
C LYS A 250 -2.77 -14.98 -20.01
N ALA A 251 -2.53 -15.80 -18.97
CA ALA A 251 -3.09 -15.64 -17.64
C ALA A 251 -2.65 -14.34 -16.94
N VAL A 252 -1.66 -13.62 -17.46
CA VAL A 252 -1.21 -12.34 -16.86
C VAL A 252 -2.34 -11.35 -16.69
N ILE A 253 -3.36 -11.38 -17.58
CA ILE A 253 -4.54 -10.50 -17.51
C ILE A 253 -5.40 -10.69 -16.25
N THR A 254 -5.10 -11.70 -15.45
CA THR A 254 -5.74 -11.99 -14.15
C THR A 254 -4.75 -12.02 -12.99
N MET A 255 -3.46 -11.76 -13.26
CA MET A 255 -2.44 -11.76 -12.22
C MET A 255 -2.39 -10.42 -11.50
N GLN A 256 -2.47 -10.48 -10.19
CA GLN A 256 -2.05 -9.43 -9.26
C GLN A 256 -0.63 -9.72 -8.77
N GLU A 257 -0.12 -8.93 -7.82
CA GLU A 257 1.22 -9.08 -7.26
C GLU A 257 1.53 -10.51 -6.80
N PRO A 258 0.65 -11.17 -6.01
CA PRO A 258 0.97 -12.51 -5.49
C PRO A 258 1.13 -13.56 -6.59
N GLN A 259 0.25 -13.55 -7.61
CA GLN A 259 0.31 -14.55 -8.68
C GLN A 259 1.56 -14.39 -9.55
N ALA A 260 1.91 -13.14 -9.89
CA ALA A 260 3.13 -12.85 -10.64
C ALA A 260 4.39 -13.22 -9.83
N MET A 261 4.42 -12.87 -8.53
CA MET A 261 5.51 -13.19 -7.62
C MET A 261 5.67 -14.70 -7.42
N ASN A 262 4.58 -15.43 -7.23
CA ASN A 262 4.61 -16.88 -7.07
C ASN A 262 5.18 -17.57 -8.32
N ALA A 263 4.75 -17.17 -9.52
CA ALA A 263 5.29 -17.72 -10.76
C ALA A 263 6.82 -17.53 -10.87
N PHE A 264 7.34 -16.39 -10.40
CA PHE A 264 8.77 -16.13 -10.36
C PHE A 264 9.48 -16.92 -9.25
N ASN A 265 8.94 -16.90 -8.03
CA ASN A 265 9.51 -17.58 -6.87
C ASN A 265 9.52 -19.10 -7.00
N ASP A 266 8.57 -19.68 -7.74
CA ASP A 266 8.53 -21.11 -8.11
C ASP A 266 9.51 -21.46 -9.24
N GLY A 267 10.26 -20.48 -9.76
CA GLY A 267 11.25 -20.68 -10.82
C GLY A 267 10.63 -20.80 -12.22
N GLN A 268 9.35 -20.51 -12.41
CA GLN A 268 8.68 -20.61 -13.70
C GLN A 268 8.98 -19.43 -14.64
N ALA A 269 9.38 -18.26 -14.10
CA ALA A 269 9.68 -17.06 -14.88
C ALA A 269 11.13 -16.61 -14.74
N ALA A 270 11.68 -16.00 -15.81
CA ALA A 270 13.03 -15.43 -15.81
C ALA A 270 13.06 -14.02 -15.23
N PHE A 271 12.03 -13.24 -15.50
CA PHE A 271 11.90 -11.86 -15.09
C PHE A 271 10.55 -11.62 -14.42
N LEU A 272 10.53 -10.69 -13.44
CA LEU A 272 9.33 -10.25 -12.72
C LEU A 272 9.38 -8.73 -12.57
N ARG A 273 8.28 -8.02 -12.92
CA ARG A 273 8.02 -6.69 -12.38
C ARG A 273 7.26 -6.85 -11.07
N ASN A 274 7.78 -6.30 -10.00
CA ASN A 274 7.07 -6.23 -8.72
C ASN A 274 7.65 -5.10 -7.86
N TRP A 275 7.04 -4.91 -6.69
CA TRP A 275 7.44 -3.92 -5.71
C TRP A 275 8.67 -4.37 -4.90
N ASP A 276 9.19 -3.50 -4.06
CA ASP A 276 10.40 -3.70 -3.26
C ASP A 276 10.35 -4.91 -2.31
N TYR A 277 9.19 -5.22 -1.70
CA TYR A 277 9.04 -6.38 -0.81
C TYR A 277 9.29 -7.73 -1.51
N ALA A 278 9.19 -7.79 -2.84
CA ALA A 278 9.45 -9.02 -3.59
C ALA A 278 10.90 -9.50 -3.41
N TRP A 279 11.84 -8.60 -3.04
CA TRP A 279 13.19 -9.00 -2.67
C TRP A 279 13.18 -9.96 -1.47
N THR A 280 12.61 -9.55 -0.35
CA THR A 280 12.54 -10.40 0.85
C THR A 280 11.81 -11.71 0.55
N ASN A 281 10.68 -11.66 -0.14
CA ASN A 281 9.90 -12.86 -0.46
C ASN A 281 10.70 -13.85 -1.34
N SER A 282 11.47 -13.35 -2.31
CA SER A 282 12.32 -14.18 -3.18
C SER A 282 13.50 -14.83 -2.45
N GLN A 283 13.88 -14.32 -1.27
CA GLN A 283 14.97 -14.84 -0.44
C GLN A 283 14.46 -15.63 0.79
N THR A 284 13.16 -15.79 0.95
CA THR A 284 12.58 -16.45 2.14
C THR A 284 12.34 -17.93 1.90
N LYS A 285 12.91 -18.78 2.78
CA LYS A 285 12.68 -20.22 2.78
C LYS A 285 11.18 -20.53 2.97
N GLY A 286 10.65 -21.42 2.15
CA GLY A 286 9.23 -21.79 2.14
C GLY A 286 8.35 -20.86 1.29
N GLN A 287 8.88 -19.73 0.82
CA GLN A 287 8.19 -18.82 -0.10
C GLN A 287 8.83 -18.80 -1.50
N SER A 288 10.06 -19.30 -1.63
CA SER A 288 10.81 -19.24 -2.87
C SER A 288 11.72 -20.46 -3.06
N THR A 289 11.78 -20.94 -4.30
CA THR A 289 12.71 -21.97 -4.78
C THR A 289 13.95 -21.36 -5.45
N VAL A 290 13.98 -20.04 -5.61
CA VAL A 290 15.03 -19.29 -6.32
C VAL A 290 15.95 -18.48 -5.39
N ILE A 291 15.98 -18.84 -4.11
CA ILE A 291 16.85 -18.21 -3.09
C ILE A 291 18.31 -18.17 -3.58
N GLY A 292 18.94 -16.99 -3.44
CA GLY A 292 20.32 -16.76 -3.86
C GLY A 292 20.53 -16.60 -5.38
N LYS A 293 19.49 -16.85 -6.20
CA LYS A 293 19.54 -16.79 -7.67
C LYS A 293 18.96 -15.51 -8.27
N VAL A 294 18.41 -14.64 -7.43
CA VAL A 294 17.70 -13.42 -7.86
C VAL A 294 18.64 -12.22 -7.85
N GLY A 295 18.52 -11.36 -8.84
CA GLY A 295 19.02 -9.99 -8.86
C GLY A 295 17.86 -9.00 -8.99
N VAL A 296 18.10 -7.73 -8.64
CA VAL A 296 17.15 -6.66 -8.75
C VAL A 296 17.82 -5.42 -9.34
N VAL A 297 17.14 -4.76 -10.27
CA VAL A 297 17.60 -3.54 -10.94
C VAL A 297 16.41 -2.59 -11.17
N PRO A 298 16.64 -1.29 -11.48
CA PRO A 298 15.60 -0.42 -11.99
C PRO A 298 14.91 -1.01 -13.22
N LEU A 299 13.68 -0.59 -13.49
CA LEU A 299 12.96 -1.02 -14.70
C LEU A 299 13.73 -0.66 -15.97
N PRO A 300 13.62 -1.46 -17.03
CA PRO A 300 14.18 -1.14 -18.34
C PRO A 300 13.50 0.08 -18.95
N THR A 301 14.14 0.71 -19.93
CA THR A 301 13.56 1.78 -20.75
C THR A 301 13.31 1.31 -22.17
N PHE A 302 12.51 2.05 -22.96
CA PHE A 302 12.42 1.78 -24.40
C PHE A 302 13.77 2.04 -25.10
N ALA A 303 14.10 1.20 -26.09
CA ALA A 303 15.30 1.38 -26.88
C ALA A 303 15.32 2.78 -27.53
N GLY A 304 16.48 3.43 -27.41
CA GLY A 304 16.66 4.83 -27.84
C GLY A 304 16.57 5.85 -26.70
N ASN A 305 16.03 5.50 -25.55
CA ASN A 305 16.05 6.34 -24.36
C ASN A 305 17.37 6.16 -23.59
N ALA A 306 17.79 7.23 -22.88
CA ALA A 306 18.96 7.18 -22.01
C ALA A 306 18.55 6.84 -20.56
N GLY A 307 19.45 6.18 -19.81
CA GLY A 307 19.27 5.93 -18.39
C GLY A 307 18.46 4.66 -18.08
N THR A 308 17.65 4.75 -17.03
CA THR A 308 16.74 3.71 -16.56
C THR A 308 15.30 4.07 -16.89
N GLY A 309 14.40 3.08 -16.90
CA GLY A 309 12.97 3.30 -17.06
C GLY A 309 12.34 3.99 -15.85
N TYR A 310 11.10 4.38 -16.02
CA TYR A 310 10.30 4.99 -14.96
C TYR A 310 9.62 3.92 -14.11
N ALA A 311 9.53 4.18 -12.80
CA ALA A 311 8.81 3.35 -11.86
C ALA A 311 7.72 4.17 -11.15
N THR A 312 6.54 3.61 -11.08
CA THR A 312 5.43 4.24 -10.37
C THR A 312 5.70 4.24 -8.86
N ILE A 313 5.48 5.40 -8.23
CA ILE A 313 5.44 5.51 -6.77
C ILE A 313 4.21 4.77 -6.27
N GLY A 314 4.46 3.74 -5.49
CA GLY A 314 3.52 3.06 -4.65
C GLY A 314 3.75 3.38 -3.18
N GLY A 315 3.14 2.59 -2.32
CA GLY A 315 3.30 2.71 -0.89
C GLY A 315 1.99 2.93 -0.15
N TRP A 316 2.13 2.97 1.15
CA TRP A 316 1.00 2.98 2.06
C TRP A 316 1.19 4.01 3.14
N ASP A 317 0.10 4.67 3.46
CA ASP A 317 0.01 5.63 4.54
C ASP A 317 -0.85 5.09 5.68
N LEU A 318 -0.66 5.60 6.89
CA LEU A 318 -1.54 5.35 8.03
C LEU A 318 -2.52 6.50 8.19
N TYR A 319 -3.79 6.16 8.13
CA TYR A 319 -4.92 7.07 8.30
C TYR A 319 -5.59 6.83 9.65
N VAL A 320 -6.19 7.86 10.22
CA VAL A 320 -7.08 7.76 11.39
C VAL A 320 -8.52 7.93 10.92
N ASN A 321 -9.39 7.04 11.39
CA ASN A 321 -10.83 7.15 11.18
C ASN A 321 -11.36 8.39 11.91
N PRO A 322 -12.07 9.31 11.24
CA PRO A 322 -12.59 10.53 11.89
C PRO A 322 -13.62 10.23 13.00
N HIS A 323 -14.18 9.02 13.02
CA HIS A 323 -15.15 8.57 14.02
C HIS A 323 -14.52 7.76 15.17
N SER A 324 -13.19 7.51 15.15
CA SER A 324 -12.49 6.81 16.23
C SER A 324 -12.78 7.44 17.60
N LYS A 325 -12.94 6.60 18.60
CA LYS A 325 -13.13 7.01 19.98
C LYS A 325 -11.83 7.02 20.81
N HIS A 326 -10.71 6.67 20.16
CA HIS A 326 -9.43 6.40 20.82
C HIS A 326 -8.28 7.27 20.28
N LEU A 327 -8.60 8.49 19.83
CA LEU A 327 -7.68 9.38 19.10
C LEU A 327 -6.26 9.43 19.68
N GLN A 328 -6.11 9.54 21.01
CA GLN A 328 -4.79 9.64 21.63
C GLN A 328 -3.97 8.35 21.47
N ALA A 329 -4.63 7.19 21.55
CA ALA A 329 -3.99 5.90 21.32
C ALA A 329 -3.64 5.71 19.83
N ASP A 330 -4.51 6.16 18.93
CA ASP A 330 -4.29 6.11 17.47
C ASP A 330 -3.06 6.93 17.08
N LEU A 331 -2.97 8.16 17.56
CA LEU A 331 -1.84 9.04 17.30
C LEU A 331 -0.53 8.49 17.90
N THR A 332 -0.60 7.86 19.07
CA THR A 332 0.55 7.20 19.71
C THR A 332 1.03 6.03 18.86
N PHE A 333 0.11 5.21 18.35
CA PHE A 333 0.41 4.09 17.46
C PHE A 333 1.05 4.56 16.15
N ILE A 334 0.46 5.53 15.47
CA ILE A 334 1.01 6.11 14.23
C ILE A 334 2.40 6.71 14.47
N ASN A 335 2.60 7.41 15.58
CA ASN A 335 3.89 8.00 15.91
C ASN A 335 4.99 6.93 16.06
N TRP A 336 4.67 5.80 16.68
CA TRP A 336 5.61 4.69 16.81
C TRP A 336 5.84 3.98 15.47
N MET A 337 4.77 3.68 14.71
CA MET A 337 4.84 2.98 13.43
C MET A 337 5.67 3.73 12.37
N THR A 338 5.72 5.06 12.45
CA THR A 338 6.53 5.92 11.58
C THR A 338 7.86 6.34 12.23
N GLY A 339 8.13 5.86 13.45
CA GLY A 339 9.37 6.09 14.20
C GLY A 339 10.53 5.22 13.71
N VAL A 340 11.74 5.55 14.14
CA VAL A 340 12.98 4.88 13.71
C VAL A 340 12.94 3.37 13.91
N GLN A 341 12.42 2.90 15.06
CA GLN A 341 12.39 1.48 15.39
C GLN A 341 11.50 0.68 14.42
N ALA A 342 10.25 1.08 14.26
CA ALA A 342 9.29 0.39 13.37
C ALA A 342 9.75 0.45 11.91
N GLN A 343 10.23 1.61 11.47
CA GLN A 343 10.73 1.81 10.11
C GLN A 343 11.99 0.99 9.81
N THR A 344 12.86 0.79 10.80
CA THR A 344 14.02 -0.11 10.66
C THR A 344 13.58 -1.56 10.50
N ILE A 345 12.55 -1.99 11.25
CA ILE A 345 11.97 -3.34 11.12
C ILE A 345 11.41 -3.54 9.71
N LEU A 346 10.61 -2.60 9.20
CA LEU A 346 10.05 -2.65 7.84
C LEU A 346 11.16 -2.76 6.79
N ALA A 347 12.15 -1.89 6.84
CA ALA A 347 13.23 -1.87 5.87
C ALA A 347 14.09 -3.14 5.88
N THR A 348 14.35 -3.72 7.07
CA THR A 348 15.29 -4.86 7.20
C THR A 348 14.62 -6.22 7.13
N LYS A 349 13.33 -6.33 7.48
CA LYS A 349 12.58 -7.60 7.52
C LYS A 349 11.63 -7.78 6.36
N ALA A 350 11.15 -6.68 5.77
CA ALA A 350 10.19 -6.68 4.67
C ALA A 350 10.76 -6.16 3.34
N SER A 351 11.88 -5.47 3.36
CA SER A 351 12.45 -4.71 2.23
C SER A 351 11.61 -3.50 1.81
N GLU A 352 10.67 -3.08 2.65
CA GLU A 352 9.90 -1.85 2.40
C GLU A 352 10.81 -0.63 2.43
N ILE A 353 10.58 0.32 1.56
CA ILE A 353 11.34 1.58 1.53
C ILE A 353 10.84 2.47 2.66
N PRO A 354 11.66 2.72 3.71
CA PRO A 354 11.20 3.48 4.87
C PRO A 354 10.94 4.94 4.50
N THR A 355 9.88 5.51 5.07
CA THR A 355 9.53 6.93 4.88
C THR A 355 10.26 7.84 5.88
N ASN A 356 10.77 7.28 6.99
CA ASN A 356 11.56 8.02 7.96
C ASN A 356 12.96 8.30 7.41
N ALA A 357 13.29 9.57 7.19
CA ALA A 357 14.52 10.02 6.56
C ALA A 357 15.79 9.53 7.27
N ALA A 358 15.77 9.44 8.61
CA ALA A 358 16.91 8.95 9.38
C ALA A 358 17.17 7.44 9.14
N VAL A 359 16.11 6.66 8.91
CA VAL A 359 16.24 5.22 8.57
C VAL A 359 16.65 5.07 7.11
N GLN A 360 16.05 5.83 6.21
CA GLN A 360 16.35 5.78 4.77
C GLN A 360 17.81 6.13 4.48
N SER A 361 18.38 7.08 5.21
CA SER A 361 19.78 7.49 5.08
C SER A 361 20.77 6.61 5.82
N ASN A 362 20.32 5.67 6.67
CA ASN A 362 21.19 4.86 7.52
C ASN A 362 22.01 3.85 6.68
N PRO A 363 23.37 3.94 6.67
CA PRO A 363 24.22 3.07 5.86
C PRO A 363 24.07 1.58 6.19
N ARG A 364 23.80 1.24 7.47
CA ARG A 364 23.60 -0.16 7.89
C ARG A 364 22.32 -0.72 7.32
N VAL A 365 21.23 0.04 7.35
CA VAL A 365 19.94 -0.35 6.75
C VAL A 365 20.08 -0.51 5.24
N ARG A 366 20.72 0.45 4.56
CA ARG A 366 20.97 0.40 3.10
C ARG A 366 21.79 -0.82 2.69
N LYS A 367 22.76 -1.23 3.52
CA LYS A 367 23.58 -2.44 3.24
C LYS A 367 22.77 -3.73 3.37
N LEU A 368 21.79 -3.79 4.27
CA LEU A 368 20.95 -4.98 4.49
C LEU A 368 19.82 -5.10 3.45
N ASN A 369 19.38 -3.99 2.91
CA ASN A 369 18.32 -3.94 1.91
C ASN A 369 18.87 -3.43 0.57
N PRO A 370 19.18 -4.30 -0.41
CA PRO A 370 19.75 -3.90 -1.69
C PRO A 370 18.83 -2.99 -2.50
N VAL A 371 17.51 -3.08 -2.31
CA VAL A 371 16.51 -2.22 -2.96
C VAL A 371 16.75 -0.75 -2.64
N LEU A 372 17.11 -0.41 -1.39
CA LEU A 372 17.41 0.97 -0.98
C LEU A 372 18.60 1.59 -1.73
N SER A 373 19.52 0.75 -2.21
CA SER A 373 20.66 1.22 -3.02
C SER A 373 20.26 1.48 -4.47
N ILE A 374 19.16 0.87 -4.92
CA ILE A 374 18.68 0.92 -6.30
C ILE A 374 17.65 2.03 -6.48
N VAL A 375 16.78 2.26 -5.49
CA VAL A 375 15.71 3.27 -5.57
C VAL A 375 16.25 4.66 -5.87
N SER A 376 17.43 5.01 -5.36
CA SER A 376 18.08 6.30 -5.65
C SER A 376 18.52 6.47 -7.11
N LYS A 377 18.49 5.40 -7.90
CA LYS A 377 18.82 5.39 -9.34
C LYS A 377 17.58 5.23 -10.21
N THR A 378 16.40 5.18 -9.61
CA THR A 378 15.12 4.95 -10.28
C THR A 378 14.44 6.28 -10.54
N HIS A 379 13.92 6.48 -11.75
CA HIS A 379 13.08 7.63 -12.07
C HIS A 379 11.67 7.37 -11.59
N LEU A 380 11.29 8.02 -10.50
CA LEU A 380 9.98 7.84 -9.89
C LEU A 380 8.93 8.75 -10.54
N ILE A 381 7.74 8.19 -10.79
CA ILE A 381 6.57 8.92 -11.30
C ILE A 381 5.38 8.77 -10.35
N ALA A 382 4.71 9.88 -10.09
CA ALA A 382 3.48 9.87 -9.29
C ALA A 382 2.28 9.54 -10.19
N ARG A 383 1.33 8.78 -9.65
CA ARG A 383 0.00 8.65 -10.23
C ARG A 383 -0.75 9.99 -10.12
N PRO A 384 -1.67 10.34 -11.04
CA PRO A 384 -2.38 11.64 -11.00
C PRO A 384 -3.47 11.68 -9.93
N SER A 385 -3.10 11.43 -8.67
CA SER A 385 -4.00 11.19 -7.53
C SER A 385 -4.43 12.46 -6.79
N GLN A 386 -3.97 13.65 -7.20
CA GLN A 386 -4.31 14.92 -6.55
C GLN A 386 -5.77 15.38 -6.82
N THR A 387 -6.59 14.51 -7.36
CA THR A 387 -8.02 14.72 -7.60
C THR A 387 -8.86 13.73 -6.80
N PRO A 388 -9.99 14.17 -6.20
CA PRO A 388 -10.94 13.24 -5.57
C PRO A 388 -11.51 12.20 -6.53
N LYS A 389 -11.42 12.46 -7.84
CA LYS A 389 -11.92 11.60 -8.93
C LYS A 389 -10.93 10.51 -9.34
N TYR A 390 -9.78 10.41 -8.68
CA TYR A 390 -8.73 9.49 -9.10
C TYR A 390 -9.21 8.03 -9.25
N ALA A 391 -10.07 7.55 -8.35
CA ALA A 391 -10.60 6.19 -8.45
C ALA A 391 -11.31 5.92 -9.79
N ALA A 392 -12.10 6.88 -10.28
CA ALA A 392 -12.75 6.76 -11.59
C ALA A 392 -11.75 6.89 -12.75
N VAL A 393 -10.72 7.74 -12.59
CA VAL A 393 -9.63 7.87 -13.57
C VAL A 393 -8.88 6.55 -13.70
N SER A 394 -8.45 5.96 -12.59
CA SER A 394 -7.72 4.70 -12.58
C SER A 394 -8.58 3.54 -13.11
N GLN A 395 -9.85 3.47 -12.73
CA GLN A 395 -10.77 2.47 -13.25
C GLN A 395 -10.90 2.55 -14.78
N ALA A 396 -11.01 3.75 -15.33
CA ALA A 396 -11.05 3.95 -16.78
C ALA A 396 -9.73 3.50 -17.46
N ILE A 397 -8.59 3.68 -16.79
CA ILE A 397 -7.30 3.19 -17.27
C ILE A 397 -7.28 1.66 -17.26
N TYR A 398 -7.30 1.05 -16.07
CA TYR A 398 -7.01 -0.37 -15.96
C TYR A 398 -8.05 -1.27 -16.65
N SER A 399 -9.33 -0.90 -16.66
CA SER A 399 -10.35 -1.72 -17.32
C SER A 399 -10.18 -1.75 -18.83
N ASN A 400 -9.89 -0.61 -19.46
CA ASN A 400 -9.70 -0.55 -20.91
C ASN A 400 -8.34 -1.13 -21.34
N ILE A 401 -7.28 -0.89 -20.58
CA ILE A 401 -5.96 -1.49 -20.85
C ILE A 401 -6.06 -3.01 -20.75
N ASN A 402 -6.67 -3.55 -19.67
CA ASN A 402 -6.86 -4.99 -19.50
C ASN A 402 -7.66 -5.60 -20.67
N ALA A 403 -8.77 -4.98 -21.08
CA ALA A 403 -9.57 -5.43 -22.21
C ALA A 403 -8.75 -5.50 -23.53
N ALA A 404 -7.86 -4.53 -23.76
CA ALA A 404 -6.96 -4.56 -24.91
C ALA A 404 -5.90 -5.66 -24.80
N LEU A 405 -5.31 -5.86 -23.61
CA LEU A 405 -4.36 -6.93 -23.34
C LEU A 405 -5.00 -8.31 -23.52
N ALA A 406 -6.23 -8.48 -23.08
CA ALA A 406 -7.02 -9.70 -23.28
C ALA A 406 -7.44 -9.94 -24.76
N GLY A 407 -7.29 -8.93 -25.62
CA GLY A 407 -7.73 -9.02 -27.02
C GLY A 407 -9.23 -8.86 -27.23
N GLN A 408 -9.96 -8.40 -26.20
CA GLN A 408 -11.41 -8.17 -26.28
C GLN A 408 -11.75 -6.92 -27.09
N THR A 409 -10.81 -5.97 -27.20
CA THR A 409 -10.95 -4.75 -27.99
C THR A 409 -9.63 -4.38 -28.69
N SER A 410 -9.71 -3.52 -29.69
CA SER A 410 -8.50 -2.99 -30.32
C SER A 410 -7.79 -1.98 -29.41
N ILE A 411 -6.47 -1.85 -29.56
CA ILE A 411 -5.65 -0.87 -28.81
C ILE A 411 -6.21 0.54 -28.98
N LYS A 412 -6.54 0.92 -30.22
CA LYS A 412 -7.09 2.25 -30.52
C LYS A 412 -8.41 2.49 -29.79
N GLN A 413 -9.33 1.53 -29.86
CA GLN A 413 -10.64 1.64 -29.20
C GLN A 413 -10.52 1.71 -27.67
N ALA A 414 -9.68 0.86 -27.07
CA ALA A 414 -9.42 0.88 -25.63
C ALA A 414 -8.93 2.25 -25.15
N LEU A 415 -7.93 2.80 -25.83
CA LEU A 415 -7.36 4.11 -25.47
C LEU A 415 -8.34 5.26 -25.70
N GLN A 416 -9.16 5.22 -26.74
CA GLN A 416 -10.22 6.20 -26.98
C GLN A 416 -11.29 6.13 -25.89
N THR A 417 -11.73 4.93 -25.52
CA THR A 417 -12.72 4.74 -24.47
C THR A 417 -12.19 5.21 -23.12
N ALA A 418 -10.95 4.83 -22.76
CA ALA A 418 -10.30 5.31 -21.54
C ALA A 418 -10.23 6.85 -21.50
N ASN A 419 -9.81 7.47 -22.60
CA ASN A 419 -9.72 8.93 -22.72
C ASN A 419 -11.08 9.62 -22.50
N SER A 420 -12.15 9.07 -23.09
CA SER A 420 -13.51 9.60 -22.95
C SER A 420 -14.04 9.44 -21.52
N GLN A 421 -13.85 8.27 -20.92
CA GLN A 421 -14.28 8.01 -19.55
C GLN A 421 -13.53 8.88 -18.54
N ILE A 422 -12.22 9.07 -18.70
CA ILE A 422 -11.44 9.99 -17.86
C ILE A 422 -11.95 11.42 -18.01
N SER A 423 -12.17 11.89 -19.25
CA SER A 423 -12.69 13.24 -19.49
C SER A 423 -14.07 13.43 -18.85
N GLN A 424 -14.94 12.43 -18.92
CA GLN A 424 -16.25 12.45 -18.27
C GLN A 424 -16.13 12.48 -16.75
N ALA A 425 -15.27 11.64 -16.16
CA ALA A 425 -15.03 11.63 -14.72
C ALA A 425 -14.53 12.99 -14.21
N MET A 426 -13.63 13.63 -14.95
CA MET A 426 -13.08 14.93 -14.59
C MET A 426 -14.07 16.10 -14.77
N SER A 427 -15.00 16.00 -15.73
CA SER A 427 -15.99 17.05 -15.99
C SER A 427 -17.23 16.94 -15.11
N SER A 428 -17.53 15.78 -14.49
CA SER A 428 -18.63 15.65 -13.57
C SER A 428 -18.40 16.54 -12.35
N SER A 429 -19.22 17.57 -12.19
CA SER A 429 -19.31 18.33 -10.95
C SER A 429 -19.63 17.34 -9.82
N GLY A 430 -18.83 17.32 -8.75
CA GLY A 430 -19.19 16.58 -7.55
C GLY A 430 -20.55 17.08 -7.07
N LEU A 431 -21.48 16.16 -6.86
CA LEU A 431 -22.75 16.44 -6.18
C LEU A 431 -22.48 16.88 -4.74
#